data_8c7b347b6ad4bf3b676da81b3fc02448
#
_entry.id   8c7b347b6ad4bf3b676da81b3fc02448
#
_cell.length_a   1.000
_cell.length_b   1.000
_cell.length_c   1.000
_cell.angle_alpha   90.00
_cell.angle_beta   90.00
_cell.angle_gamma   90.00
#
_symmetry.space_group_name_H-M   'P 1'
#
loop_
_entity.id
_entity.type
_entity.pdbx_description
1 polymer ?
#
loop_
_entity_poly.entity_id
_entity_poly.type
_entity_poly.pdbx_seq_one_letter_code
_entity_poly.pdbx_strand_id
1 'polypeptide(L)'
;MKKKLFITILSMLVLIISWCTQVKADDMKSYTQPFQNSTQTLSGKSVSDNTYFTKIDYWDVKKATLNLSYQVSQIADDQTSDITVSINGVKFYSFRPEIKDGVQTKQIDIPLNLIKGANNLKIYGQILNKSDKSTVSVPTPANWLTIYEESNVNFQYNLKQPDYYLKSFYNHFSGADTISFGQSVIAVPQQPSDAELSAATYALTGVTRTIATDTDKVRILPYNDGRVKDADYRVIIAKYDNLPKNYKSKFSVDKLKNRGYLRLVYSKNKYTLIITALDDEMLQKATRFMANTELMTETKKPVKYVSSKTATYMSSLHYDGSYQLTNQGATLTGSGHHEETFFVALPASQSNSYGSKVKLSLKYSKNLNFNNSLATVYINNRNIGSYKLTKNNADNDELTFNIPNNMKIGSGFSVRVAFDLEPSQITKSDNSETPWAAINTNSKIFVKSIEKNDILFSNYPSLFIRNNTYSNLAVVKPRKMTTNDFEALSNIFNLIGIYAKNNTGKIEFYSQQPDDETLKNSNVIVLGTPS
;
A
#
# COMPACT_ATOMS: atom_id res chain seq x y z
N MET A 1 62.21 -39.32 11.11
CA MET A 1 61.81 -38.19 10.23
C MET A 1 60.36 -38.26 9.69
N LYS A 2 59.89 -39.42 9.24
CA LYS A 2 58.50 -39.53 8.64
C LYS A 2 57.34 -39.20 9.59
N LYS A 3 57.42 -39.48 10.91
CA LYS A 3 56.34 -39.14 11.87
C LYS A 3 56.21 -37.63 12.17
N LYS A 4 57.36 -36.91 12.19
CA LYS A 4 57.29 -35.43 12.41
C LYS A 4 56.75 -34.71 11.19
N LEU A 5 57.02 -35.20 9.98
CA LEU A 5 56.46 -34.61 8.74
C LEU A 5 54.92 -34.80 8.65
N PHE A 6 54.43 -35.97 9.11
CA PHE A 6 52.98 -36.25 9.09
C PHE A 6 52.21 -35.39 10.10
N ILE A 7 52.79 -35.11 11.27
CA ILE A 7 52.19 -34.23 12.29
C ILE A 7 52.16 -32.77 11.79
N THR A 8 53.22 -32.33 11.09
CA THR A 8 53.27 -30.96 10.53
C THR A 8 52.27 -30.75 9.38
N ILE A 9 52.08 -31.76 8.53
CA ILE A 9 51.09 -31.74 7.45
C ILE A 9 49.66 -31.78 8.02
N LEU A 10 49.43 -32.59 9.07
CA LEU A 10 48.12 -32.67 9.72
C LEU A 10 47.76 -31.37 10.47
N SER A 11 48.75 -30.71 11.12
CA SER A 11 48.54 -29.41 11.76
C SER A 11 48.30 -28.27 10.75
N MET A 12 48.96 -28.35 9.58
CA MET A 12 48.74 -27.39 8.48
C MET A 12 47.37 -27.58 7.81
N LEU A 13 46.87 -28.83 7.72
CA LEU A 13 45.53 -29.13 7.21
C LEU A 13 44.43 -28.65 8.18
N VAL A 14 44.65 -28.76 9.49
CA VAL A 14 43.73 -28.25 10.52
C VAL A 14 43.70 -26.71 10.53
N LEU A 15 44.83 -26.04 10.29
CA LEU A 15 44.90 -24.58 10.15
C LEU A 15 44.23 -24.07 8.86
N ILE A 16 44.27 -24.82 7.78
CA ILE A 16 43.60 -24.49 6.51
C ILE A 16 42.07 -24.66 6.65
N ILE A 17 41.63 -25.67 7.42
CA ILE A 17 40.20 -25.87 7.71
C ILE A 17 39.66 -24.78 8.66
N SER A 18 40.50 -24.18 9.53
CA SER A 18 40.12 -23.05 10.39
C SER A 18 40.03 -21.71 9.66
N TRP A 19 40.54 -21.62 8.44
CA TRP A 19 40.42 -20.47 7.55
C TRP A 19 39.31 -20.62 6.49
N CYS A 20 38.50 -21.66 6.57
CA CYS A 20 37.17 -21.58 5.95
C CYS A 20 36.45 -20.44 6.68
N THR A 21 36.57 -19.23 6.13
CA THR A 21 35.67 -18.14 6.43
C THR A 21 34.27 -18.76 6.54
N GLN A 22 33.65 -18.58 7.71
CA GLN A 22 32.20 -18.70 7.79
C GLN A 22 31.66 -17.72 6.75
N VAL A 23 31.42 -18.20 5.55
CA VAL A 23 30.46 -17.58 4.66
C VAL A 23 29.19 -17.66 5.49
N LYS A 24 28.84 -16.55 6.15
CA LYS A 24 27.49 -16.36 6.67
C LYS A 24 26.60 -16.73 5.50
N ALA A 25 25.89 -17.86 5.63
CA ALA A 25 24.77 -18.10 4.75
C ALA A 25 23.98 -16.79 4.77
N ASP A 26 23.93 -16.11 3.64
CA ASP A 26 23.18 -14.90 3.46
C ASP A 26 21.76 -15.30 3.81
N ASP A 27 21.22 -14.80 4.92
CA ASP A 27 19.94 -15.23 5.49
C ASP A 27 18.84 -14.79 4.54
N MET A 28 18.54 -15.65 3.56
CA MET A 28 17.53 -15.40 2.55
C MET A 28 16.18 -15.28 3.23
N LYS A 29 15.61 -14.09 3.16
CA LYS A 29 14.30 -13.76 3.74
C LYS A 29 13.19 -14.10 2.77
N SER A 30 12.01 -14.34 3.30
CA SER A 30 10.79 -14.55 2.53
C SER A 30 9.71 -13.59 3.01
N TYR A 31 9.05 -12.93 2.08
CA TYR A 31 7.91 -12.06 2.36
C TYR A 31 6.77 -12.35 1.39
N THR A 32 5.58 -12.58 1.93
CA THR A 32 4.36 -12.83 1.15
C THR A 32 3.47 -11.60 1.19
N GLN A 33 3.19 -11.05 0.01
CA GLN A 33 2.35 -9.87 -0.16
C GLN A 33 1.02 -10.26 -0.78
N PRO A 34 -0.13 -10.09 -0.08
CA PRO A 34 -1.44 -10.19 -0.71
C PRO A 34 -1.59 -9.03 -1.70
N PHE A 35 -2.31 -9.23 -2.78
CA PHE A 35 -2.55 -8.20 -3.78
C PHE A 35 -4.02 -7.83 -3.94
N GLN A 36 -4.92 -8.47 -3.22
CA GLN A 36 -6.34 -8.12 -3.14
C GLN A 36 -6.90 -8.42 -1.75
N ASN A 37 -7.97 -7.70 -1.38
CA ASN A 37 -8.57 -7.77 -0.04
C ASN A 37 -9.93 -8.48 -0.04
N SER A 38 -10.36 -9.01 -1.17
CA SER A 38 -11.64 -9.71 -1.31
C SER A 38 -11.61 -10.64 -2.51
N THR A 39 -12.35 -11.73 -2.42
CA THR A 39 -12.59 -12.64 -3.53
C THR A 39 -13.37 -11.93 -4.64
N GLN A 40 -12.91 -12.05 -5.90
CA GLN A 40 -13.51 -11.45 -7.08
C GLN A 40 -14.03 -12.53 -8.02
N THR A 41 -15.31 -12.47 -8.38
CA THR A 41 -15.89 -13.32 -9.41
C THR A 41 -16.18 -12.48 -10.66
N LEU A 42 -15.52 -12.84 -11.74
CA LEU A 42 -15.59 -12.18 -13.04
C LEU A 42 -16.48 -13.03 -13.96
N SER A 43 -17.53 -12.46 -14.53
CA SER A 43 -18.47 -13.17 -15.39
C SER A 43 -18.34 -12.72 -16.84
N GLY A 44 -18.19 -13.67 -17.76
CA GLY A 44 -18.02 -13.43 -19.18
C GLY A 44 -17.05 -14.42 -19.81
N LYS A 45 -17.05 -14.49 -21.14
CA LYS A 45 -16.14 -15.37 -21.89
C LYS A 45 -14.69 -14.88 -21.87
N SER A 46 -14.50 -13.56 -21.88
CA SER A 46 -13.19 -12.91 -21.77
C SER A 46 -13.27 -11.93 -20.62
N VAL A 47 -12.52 -12.22 -19.58
CA VAL A 47 -12.51 -11.44 -18.33
C VAL A 47 -11.09 -11.08 -17.93
N SER A 48 -10.93 -10.02 -17.16
CA SER A 48 -9.63 -9.71 -16.58
C SER A 48 -9.75 -9.05 -15.21
N ASP A 49 -8.83 -9.38 -14.34
CA ASP A 49 -8.60 -8.68 -13.08
C ASP A 49 -7.26 -7.94 -13.13
N ASN A 50 -7.25 -6.73 -12.57
CA ASN A 50 -6.08 -5.86 -12.56
C ASN A 50 -5.74 -5.49 -11.13
N THR A 51 -4.59 -5.92 -10.66
CA THR A 51 -4.14 -5.74 -9.30
C THR A 51 -2.70 -5.27 -9.24
N TYR A 52 -2.19 -4.96 -8.04
CA TYR A 52 -0.88 -4.35 -7.86
C TYR A 52 -0.10 -5.01 -6.75
N PHE A 53 1.22 -5.10 -6.94
CA PHE A 53 2.14 -5.46 -5.88
C PHE A 53 3.42 -4.62 -5.96
N THR A 54 4.17 -4.55 -4.86
CA THR A 54 5.37 -3.71 -4.77
C THR A 54 6.60 -4.52 -4.39
N LYS A 55 7.68 -4.36 -5.16
CA LYS A 55 9.02 -4.80 -4.75
C LYS A 55 9.70 -3.64 -4.03
N ILE A 56 10.16 -3.86 -2.81
CA ILE A 56 10.86 -2.84 -2.05
C ILE A 56 12.30 -2.67 -2.58
N ASP A 57 12.78 -1.44 -2.68
CA ASP A 57 14.05 -1.10 -3.35
C ASP A 57 15.29 -1.75 -2.70
N TYR A 58 15.25 -1.97 -1.39
CA TYR A 58 16.36 -2.60 -0.67
C TYR A 58 16.32 -4.14 -0.70
N TRP A 59 15.38 -4.76 -1.41
CA TRP A 59 15.39 -6.20 -1.65
C TRP A 59 16.26 -6.55 -2.85
N ASP A 60 17.23 -7.43 -2.63
CA ASP A 60 17.92 -8.15 -3.70
C ASP A 60 17.18 -9.46 -3.96
N VAL A 61 16.11 -9.36 -4.76
CA VAL A 61 15.18 -10.46 -5.02
C VAL A 61 15.86 -11.57 -5.79
N LYS A 62 15.81 -12.78 -5.24
CA LYS A 62 16.37 -14.01 -5.85
C LYS A 62 15.29 -14.85 -6.53
N LYS A 63 14.08 -14.80 -6.00
CA LYS A 63 12.90 -15.48 -6.57
C LYS A 63 11.64 -14.69 -6.25
N ALA A 64 10.70 -14.66 -7.20
CA ALA A 64 9.35 -14.16 -6.99
C ALA A 64 8.35 -15.18 -7.56
N THR A 65 7.33 -15.53 -6.78
CA THR A 65 6.33 -16.53 -7.16
C THR A 65 4.92 -15.96 -6.95
N LEU A 66 4.12 -16.00 -7.98
CA LEU A 66 2.68 -15.75 -7.88
C LEU A 66 2.00 -17.05 -7.43
N ASN A 67 1.32 -17.02 -6.30
CA ASN A 67 0.40 -18.06 -5.86
C ASN A 67 -1.01 -17.61 -6.21
N LEU A 68 -1.54 -18.12 -7.31
CA LEU A 68 -2.87 -17.76 -7.81
C LEU A 68 -3.89 -18.79 -7.32
N SER A 69 -4.78 -18.38 -6.42
CA SER A 69 -5.92 -19.18 -5.95
C SER A 69 -7.14 -18.79 -6.78
N TYR A 70 -7.70 -19.76 -7.50
CA TYR A 70 -8.76 -19.50 -8.48
C TYR A 70 -9.76 -20.64 -8.55
N GLN A 71 -10.90 -20.37 -9.17
CA GLN A 71 -11.87 -21.37 -9.60
C GLN A 71 -12.52 -20.91 -10.90
N VAL A 72 -12.79 -21.84 -11.80
CA VAL A 72 -13.55 -21.57 -13.02
C VAL A 72 -14.89 -22.31 -13.01
N SER A 73 -15.80 -21.88 -13.86
CA SER A 73 -17.09 -22.53 -14.06
C SER A 73 -16.93 -24.03 -14.31
N GLN A 74 -17.75 -24.86 -13.67
CA GLN A 74 -17.77 -26.33 -13.83
C GLN A 74 -18.16 -26.80 -15.24
N ILE A 75 -18.86 -25.95 -16.00
CA ILE A 75 -19.24 -26.25 -17.38
C ILE A 75 -18.24 -25.71 -18.41
N ALA A 76 -17.15 -25.10 -17.95
CA ALA A 76 -16.07 -24.63 -18.82
C ALA A 76 -15.42 -25.80 -19.58
N ASP A 77 -14.88 -25.51 -20.75
CA ASP A 77 -14.13 -26.46 -21.57
C ASP A 77 -12.63 -26.27 -21.27
N ASP A 78 -12.01 -27.32 -20.75
CA ASP A 78 -10.57 -27.36 -20.42
C ASP A 78 -9.64 -27.35 -21.64
N GLN A 79 -10.17 -27.61 -22.83
CA GLN A 79 -9.40 -27.60 -24.08
C GLN A 79 -9.36 -26.22 -24.74
N THR A 80 -10.33 -25.36 -24.45
CA THR A 80 -10.48 -24.06 -25.11
C THR A 80 -10.44 -22.89 -24.13
N SER A 81 -10.59 -23.15 -22.82
CA SER A 81 -10.42 -22.11 -21.78
C SER A 81 -8.95 -21.94 -21.41
N ASP A 82 -8.52 -20.72 -21.16
CA ASP A 82 -7.17 -20.40 -20.69
C ASP A 82 -7.15 -19.25 -19.68
N ILE A 83 -6.10 -19.24 -18.86
CA ILE A 83 -5.77 -18.14 -17.98
C ILE A 83 -4.37 -17.65 -18.33
N THR A 84 -4.24 -16.35 -18.60
CA THR A 84 -2.98 -15.70 -18.96
C THR A 84 -2.63 -14.63 -17.95
N VAL A 85 -1.38 -14.61 -17.52
CA VAL A 85 -0.86 -13.65 -16.55
C VAL A 85 0.12 -12.70 -17.22
N SER A 86 -0.01 -11.40 -16.91
CA SER A 86 0.91 -10.37 -17.37
C SER A 86 1.36 -9.48 -16.22
N ILE A 87 2.59 -8.96 -16.34
CA ILE A 87 3.14 -7.95 -15.43
C ILE A 87 3.60 -6.76 -16.25
N ASN A 88 3.19 -5.56 -15.83
CA ASN A 88 3.56 -4.30 -16.47
C ASN A 88 3.28 -4.30 -17.99
N GLY A 89 2.19 -4.97 -18.41
CA GLY A 89 1.78 -5.10 -19.80
C GLY A 89 2.44 -6.26 -20.58
N VAL A 90 3.39 -6.97 -19.98
CA VAL A 90 4.08 -8.10 -20.63
C VAL A 90 3.46 -9.42 -20.18
N LYS A 91 2.82 -10.15 -21.09
CA LYS A 91 2.33 -11.53 -20.87
C LYS A 91 3.54 -12.45 -20.69
N PHE A 92 3.57 -13.27 -19.64
CA PHE A 92 4.70 -14.15 -19.37
C PHE A 92 4.33 -15.59 -19.05
N TYR A 93 3.05 -15.85 -18.73
CA TYR A 93 2.59 -17.19 -18.44
C TYR A 93 1.14 -17.39 -18.88
N SER A 94 0.84 -18.55 -19.48
CA SER A 94 -0.52 -18.96 -19.83
C SER A 94 -0.70 -20.44 -19.49
N PHE A 95 -1.89 -20.81 -19.02
CA PHE A 95 -2.21 -22.20 -18.72
C PHE A 95 -3.70 -22.48 -18.92
N ARG A 96 -4.03 -23.72 -19.10
CA ARG A 96 -5.41 -24.21 -19.12
C ARG A 96 -5.84 -24.53 -17.70
N PRO A 97 -6.98 -23.98 -17.22
CA PRO A 97 -7.47 -24.29 -15.89
C PRO A 97 -7.98 -25.73 -15.84
N GLU A 98 -7.76 -26.41 -14.72
CA GLU A 98 -8.43 -27.68 -14.46
C GLU A 98 -9.88 -27.41 -14.05
N ILE A 99 -10.81 -28.21 -14.59
CA ILE A 99 -12.24 -28.08 -14.26
C ILE A 99 -12.54 -29.01 -13.08
N LYS A 100 -12.44 -28.47 -11.89
CA LYS A 100 -12.67 -29.16 -10.62
C LYS A 100 -13.53 -28.32 -9.68
N ASP A 101 -14.21 -28.99 -8.76
CA ASP A 101 -14.90 -28.33 -7.67
C ASP A 101 -13.89 -27.75 -6.67
N GLY A 102 -14.21 -26.58 -6.12
CA GLY A 102 -13.42 -25.90 -5.09
C GLY A 102 -12.25 -25.09 -5.63
N VAL A 103 -11.56 -24.47 -4.67
CA VAL A 103 -10.42 -23.59 -4.93
C VAL A 103 -9.22 -24.38 -5.43
N GLN A 104 -8.59 -23.87 -6.48
CA GLN A 104 -7.36 -24.40 -7.03
C GLN A 104 -6.25 -23.37 -6.84
N THR A 105 -5.03 -23.82 -6.64
CA THR A 105 -3.86 -22.94 -6.52
C THR A 105 -2.84 -23.28 -7.60
N LYS A 106 -2.44 -22.27 -8.39
CA LYS A 106 -1.35 -22.35 -9.35
C LYS A 106 -0.17 -21.50 -8.89
N GLN A 107 0.98 -22.15 -8.76
CA GLN A 107 2.25 -21.46 -8.52
C GLN A 107 2.91 -21.11 -9.84
N ILE A 108 3.27 -19.84 -10.01
CA ILE A 108 3.84 -19.30 -11.25
C ILE A 108 5.07 -18.48 -10.89
N ASP A 109 6.23 -18.90 -11.36
CA ASP A 109 7.46 -18.13 -11.16
C ASP A 109 7.45 -16.87 -12.03
N ILE A 110 7.68 -15.72 -11.41
CA ILE A 110 7.69 -14.42 -12.07
C ILE A 110 9.11 -14.12 -12.58
N PRO A 111 9.30 -13.81 -13.87
CA PRO A 111 10.60 -13.39 -14.39
C PRO A 111 11.07 -12.10 -13.72
N LEU A 112 12.23 -12.12 -13.05
CA LEU A 112 12.72 -11.00 -12.25
C LEU A 112 12.97 -9.73 -13.06
N ASN A 113 13.31 -9.86 -14.34
CA ASN A 113 13.52 -8.73 -15.26
C ASN A 113 12.23 -7.95 -15.57
N LEU A 114 11.04 -8.50 -15.30
CA LEU A 114 9.76 -7.83 -15.47
C LEU A 114 9.37 -7.01 -14.23
N ILE A 115 9.99 -7.30 -13.07
CA ILE A 115 9.61 -6.71 -11.78
C ILE A 115 10.29 -5.35 -11.62
N LYS A 116 9.46 -4.32 -11.40
CA LYS A 116 9.85 -2.95 -11.04
C LYS A 116 9.58 -2.69 -9.55
N GLY A 117 9.68 -1.46 -9.08
CA GLY A 117 9.23 -1.05 -7.74
C GLY A 117 7.73 -1.30 -7.58
N ALA A 118 6.89 -0.54 -8.25
CA ALA A 118 5.46 -0.79 -8.37
C ALA A 118 5.17 -1.63 -9.61
N ASN A 119 4.30 -2.63 -9.47
CA ASN A 119 3.98 -3.57 -10.54
C ASN A 119 2.47 -3.69 -10.69
N ASN A 120 2.03 -3.63 -11.94
CA ASN A 120 0.68 -3.97 -12.33
C ASN A 120 0.66 -5.46 -12.71
N LEU A 121 -0.15 -6.24 -12.00
CA LEU A 121 -0.40 -7.65 -12.27
C LEU A 121 -1.79 -7.79 -12.89
N LYS A 122 -1.87 -8.31 -14.10
CA LYS A 122 -3.15 -8.53 -14.78
C LYS A 122 -3.35 -10.00 -15.09
N ILE A 123 -4.50 -10.51 -14.68
CA ILE A 123 -4.93 -11.90 -14.88
C ILE A 123 -6.06 -11.87 -15.89
N TYR A 124 -5.87 -12.52 -17.03
CA TYR A 124 -6.89 -12.68 -18.07
C TYR A 124 -7.45 -14.08 -18.02
N GLY A 125 -8.76 -14.21 -18.14
CA GLY A 125 -9.44 -15.49 -18.31
C GLY A 125 -10.24 -15.51 -19.61
N GLN A 126 -9.99 -16.50 -20.45
CA GLN A 126 -10.92 -16.88 -21.52
C GLN A 126 -11.64 -18.14 -21.06
N ILE A 127 -12.92 -18.01 -20.68
CA ILE A 127 -13.69 -19.12 -20.11
C ILE A 127 -14.81 -19.47 -21.07
N LEU A 128 -14.65 -20.58 -21.76
CA LEU A 128 -15.57 -21.07 -22.78
C LEU A 128 -16.27 -22.34 -22.31
N ASN A 129 -17.54 -22.51 -22.71
CA ASN A 129 -18.31 -23.69 -22.37
C ASN A 129 -18.18 -24.78 -23.46
N LYS A 130 -18.34 -26.05 -23.10
CA LYS A 130 -18.26 -27.20 -24.03
C LYS A 130 -19.25 -27.12 -25.18
N SER A 131 -20.36 -26.41 -25.02
CA SER A 131 -21.39 -26.19 -26.04
C SER A 131 -21.08 -25.07 -27.04
N ASP A 132 -20.02 -24.30 -26.83
CA ASP A 132 -19.66 -23.12 -27.63
C ASP A 132 -18.99 -23.47 -28.98
N LYS A 133 -19.19 -24.67 -29.48
CA LYS A 133 -18.68 -25.10 -30.80
C LYS A 133 -19.38 -24.43 -31.99
N SER A 134 -20.44 -23.63 -31.75
CA SER A 134 -21.11 -22.86 -32.80
C SER A 134 -20.37 -21.54 -33.07
N THR A 135 -20.39 -21.12 -34.33
CA THR A 135 -19.75 -19.87 -34.78
C THR A 135 -20.33 -18.58 -34.15
N VAL A 136 -21.43 -18.69 -33.41
CA VAL A 136 -22.09 -17.57 -32.70
C VAL A 136 -22.21 -17.97 -31.25
N SER A 137 -21.27 -17.48 -30.47
CA SER A 137 -21.16 -17.75 -29.04
C SER A 137 -21.82 -16.63 -28.23
N VAL A 138 -22.95 -16.95 -27.58
CA VAL A 138 -23.65 -15.99 -26.71
C VAL A 138 -23.03 -16.03 -25.32
N PRO A 139 -22.60 -14.88 -24.74
CA PRO A 139 -22.14 -14.83 -23.37
C PRO A 139 -23.25 -15.27 -22.41
N THR A 140 -22.92 -16.15 -21.46
CA THR A 140 -23.84 -16.60 -20.43
C THR A 140 -23.27 -16.32 -19.05
N PRO A 141 -24.11 -16.12 -18.01
CA PRO A 141 -23.63 -15.99 -16.60
C PRO A 141 -22.85 -17.23 -16.13
N ALA A 142 -22.96 -18.34 -16.85
CA ALA A 142 -22.24 -19.57 -16.55
C ALA A 142 -20.75 -19.54 -16.96
N ASN A 143 -20.31 -18.54 -17.71
CA ASN A 143 -18.89 -18.29 -17.98
C ASN A 143 -18.35 -17.40 -16.86
N TRP A 144 -17.55 -17.95 -15.95
CA TRP A 144 -16.97 -17.16 -14.85
C TRP A 144 -15.61 -17.68 -14.42
N LEU A 145 -14.79 -16.74 -13.91
CA LEU A 145 -13.53 -16.97 -13.23
C LEU A 145 -13.59 -16.27 -11.86
N THR A 146 -13.34 -17.01 -10.79
CA THR A 146 -13.17 -16.45 -9.45
C THR A 146 -11.69 -16.42 -9.10
N ILE A 147 -11.21 -15.29 -8.63
CA ILE A 147 -9.87 -15.10 -8.05
C ILE A 147 -10.06 -14.85 -6.56
N TYR A 148 -9.45 -15.69 -5.74
CA TYR A 148 -9.64 -15.68 -4.29
C TYR A 148 -8.65 -14.76 -3.60
N GLU A 149 -9.05 -14.17 -2.47
CA GLU A 149 -8.28 -13.24 -1.66
C GLU A 149 -6.98 -13.82 -1.10
N GLU A 150 -6.86 -15.14 -1.01
CA GLU A 150 -5.63 -15.83 -0.60
C GLU A 150 -4.52 -15.73 -1.65
N SER A 151 -4.84 -15.27 -2.87
CA SER A 151 -3.83 -15.06 -3.92
C SER A 151 -2.79 -14.04 -3.47
N ASN A 152 -1.52 -14.33 -3.74
CA ASN A 152 -0.42 -13.51 -3.27
C ASN A 152 0.83 -13.59 -4.14
N VAL A 153 1.76 -12.67 -3.94
CA VAL A 153 3.12 -12.74 -4.49
C VAL A 153 4.09 -12.97 -3.34
N ASN A 154 4.83 -14.09 -3.41
CA ASN A 154 5.91 -14.40 -2.48
C ASN A 154 7.25 -13.98 -3.07
N PHE A 155 8.06 -13.26 -2.28
CA PHE A 155 9.43 -12.87 -2.59
C PHE A 155 10.40 -13.60 -1.71
N GLN A 156 11.47 -14.16 -2.33
CA GLN A 156 12.67 -14.62 -1.64
C GLN A 156 13.81 -13.67 -2.00
N TYR A 157 14.46 -13.08 -0.99
CA TYR A 157 15.39 -11.99 -1.19
C TYR A 157 16.45 -11.89 -0.10
N ASN A 158 17.57 -11.28 -0.44
CA ASN A 158 18.56 -10.82 0.51
C ASN A 158 18.34 -9.32 0.78
N LEU A 159 18.57 -8.88 2.02
CA LEU A 159 18.51 -7.46 2.37
C LEU A 159 19.79 -6.75 1.91
N LYS A 160 19.64 -5.69 1.13
CA LYS A 160 20.70 -4.71 0.95
C LYS A 160 20.89 -3.95 2.26
N GLN A 161 22.14 -3.82 2.69
CA GLN A 161 22.44 -3.04 3.89
C GLN A 161 22.06 -1.56 3.69
N PRO A 162 21.47 -0.89 4.70
CA PRO A 162 21.16 0.54 4.59
C PRO A 162 22.43 1.37 4.39
N ASP A 163 22.38 2.31 3.46
CA ASP A 163 23.34 3.40 3.45
C ASP A 163 23.20 4.25 4.71
N TYR A 164 24.30 4.90 5.12
CA TYR A 164 24.29 5.77 6.31
C TYR A 164 23.63 7.13 6.04
N TYR A 165 22.38 7.10 5.54
CA TYR A 165 21.54 8.26 5.22
C TYR A 165 20.14 8.11 5.81
N LEU A 166 19.51 9.25 6.17
CA LEU A 166 18.14 9.26 6.68
C LEU A 166 17.15 8.62 5.70
N LYS A 167 17.31 8.87 4.39
CA LYS A 167 16.51 8.22 3.34
C LYS A 167 16.55 6.70 3.45
N SER A 168 17.75 6.12 3.48
CA SER A 168 17.92 4.67 3.48
C SER A 168 17.41 4.05 4.78
N PHE A 169 17.69 4.69 5.93
CA PHE A 169 17.11 4.29 7.21
C PHE A 169 15.57 4.30 7.16
N TYR A 170 14.97 5.40 6.67
CA TYR A 170 13.52 5.54 6.64
C TYR A 170 12.86 4.47 5.77
N ASN A 171 13.42 4.18 4.59
CA ASN A 171 12.90 3.13 3.71
C ASN A 171 12.87 1.76 4.38
N HIS A 172 13.93 1.40 5.15
CA HIS A 172 13.96 0.14 5.90
C HIS A 172 13.03 0.18 7.12
N PHE A 173 13.01 1.29 7.86
CA PHE A 173 12.16 1.45 9.03
C PHE A 173 10.67 1.37 8.68
N SER A 174 10.26 1.94 7.55
CA SER A 174 8.88 1.96 7.06
C SER A 174 8.55 0.79 6.11
N GLY A 175 9.48 -0.14 5.90
CA GLY A 175 9.28 -1.26 5.00
C GLY A 175 8.25 -2.25 5.54
N ALA A 176 7.36 -2.74 4.68
CA ALA A 176 6.30 -3.66 5.06
C ALA A 176 6.85 -4.94 5.70
N ASP A 177 7.92 -5.52 5.14
CA ASP A 177 8.59 -6.69 5.69
C ASP A 177 9.23 -6.43 7.06
N THR A 178 9.90 -5.27 7.22
CA THR A 178 10.54 -4.88 8.48
C THR A 178 9.51 -4.69 9.59
N ILE A 179 8.36 -4.07 9.26
CA ILE A 179 7.23 -3.91 10.19
C ILE A 179 6.63 -5.28 10.54
N SER A 180 6.35 -6.11 9.54
CA SER A 180 5.76 -7.45 9.73
C SER A 180 6.65 -8.35 10.60
N PHE A 181 7.97 -8.26 10.46
CA PHE A 181 8.91 -8.98 11.32
C PHE A 181 9.16 -8.32 12.69
N GLY A 182 8.47 -7.23 13.02
CA GLY A 182 8.62 -6.52 14.29
C GLY A 182 9.98 -5.85 14.49
N GLN A 183 10.70 -5.57 13.40
CA GLN A 183 12.04 -4.98 13.41
C GLN A 183 12.03 -3.45 13.44
N SER A 184 10.87 -2.80 13.40
CA SER A 184 10.69 -1.36 13.44
C SER A 184 9.98 -0.93 14.71
N VAL A 185 10.64 -0.14 15.57
CA VAL A 185 10.07 0.33 16.83
C VAL A 185 10.37 1.82 17.07
N ILE A 186 9.44 2.51 17.74
CA ILE A 186 9.62 3.86 18.26
C ILE A 186 9.83 3.75 19.77
N ALA A 187 10.91 4.32 20.29
CA ALA A 187 11.26 4.26 21.69
C ALA A 187 11.19 5.66 22.33
N VAL A 188 10.56 5.73 23.50
CA VAL A 188 10.40 6.95 24.31
C VAL A 188 10.96 6.73 25.72
N PRO A 189 11.15 7.76 26.54
CA PRO A 189 11.51 7.60 27.95
C PRO A 189 10.55 6.64 28.68
N GLN A 190 11.02 6.03 29.77
CA GLN A 190 10.20 5.11 30.56
C GLN A 190 8.94 5.78 31.13
N GLN A 191 9.06 7.06 31.46
CA GLN A 191 7.93 7.93 31.82
C GLN A 191 8.03 9.16 30.91
N PRO A 192 7.45 9.08 29.71
CA PRO A 192 7.54 10.17 28.74
C PRO A 192 6.63 11.32 29.15
N SER A 193 7.07 12.54 28.84
CA SER A 193 6.21 13.72 28.95
C SER A 193 5.08 13.66 27.90
N ASP A 194 4.04 14.46 28.10
CA ASP A 194 2.92 14.55 27.16
C ASP A 194 3.40 14.99 25.77
N ALA A 195 4.35 15.90 25.69
CA ALA A 195 4.96 16.34 24.43
C ALA A 195 5.79 15.24 23.74
N GLU A 196 6.50 14.41 24.50
CA GLU A 196 7.25 13.27 23.95
C GLU A 196 6.32 12.19 23.39
N LEU A 197 5.15 11.96 24.01
CA LEU A 197 4.13 11.07 23.48
C LEU A 197 3.49 11.64 22.21
N SER A 198 3.14 12.93 22.20
CA SER A 198 2.65 13.59 20.98
C SER A 198 3.66 13.46 19.84
N ALA A 199 4.94 13.70 20.12
CA ALA A 199 6.02 13.56 19.15
C ALA A 199 6.13 12.11 18.63
N ALA A 200 6.07 11.11 19.50
CA ALA A 200 6.13 9.70 19.11
C ALA A 200 4.92 9.29 18.23
N THR A 201 3.75 9.81 18.55
CA THR A 201 2.53 9.55 17.77
C THR A 201 2.61 10.18 16.39
N TYR A 202 3.16 11.39 16.24
CA TYR A 202 3.41 11.96 14.92
C TYR A 202 4.39 11.13 14.09
N ALA A 203 5.48 10.66 14.71
CA ALA A 203 6.44 9.80 14.03
C ALA A 203 5.80 8.48 13.57
N LEU A 204 4.95 7.87 14.41
CA LEU A 204 4.19 6.66 14.07
C LEU A 204 3.30 6.88 12.86
N THR A 205 2.60 8.01 12.76
CA THR A 205 1.71 8.34 11.64
C THR A 205 2.43 8.26 10.29
N GLY A 206 3.69 8.62 10.23
CA GLY A 206 4.47 8.59 8.98
C GLY A 206 4.67 7.19 8.39
N VAL A 207 4.56 6.14 9.20
CA VAL A 207 4.86 4.76 8.81
C VAL A 207 3.63 3.84 8.79
N THR A 208 2.52 4.24 9.40
CA THR A 208 1.30 3.40 9.45
C THR A 208 0.70 3.13 8.07
N ARG A 209 0.93 4.00 7.09
CA ARG A 209 0.43 3.85 5.71
C ARG A 209 1.09 2.74 4.93
N THR A 210 2.23 2.23 5.38
CA THR A 210 2.95 1.11 4.74
C THR A 210 2.59 -0.24 5.34
N ILE A 211 1.72 -0.26 6.36
CA ILE A 211 1.24 -1.50 6.98
C ILE A 211 0.35 -2.22 5.98
N ALA A 212 0.70 -3.49 5.70
CA ALA A 212 0.05 -4.29 4.67
C ALA A 212 -1.08 -5.18 5.23
N THR A 213 -1.05 -5.52 6.51
CA THR A 213 -2.01 -6.42 7.15
C THR A 213 -2.52 -5.86 8.47
N ASP A 214 -3.71 -6.27 8.90
CA ASP A 214 -4.34 -5.82 10.16
C ASP A 214 -3.56 -6.25 11.41
N THR A 215 -2.68 -7.24 11.29
CA THR A 215 -1.86 -7.75 12.39
C THR A 215 -0.54 -7.02 12.55
N ASP A 216 -0.07 -6.36 11.49
CA ASP A 216 1.19 -5.63 11.47
C ASP A 216 1.04 -4.31 12.19
N LYS A 217 2.06 -3.93 12.96
CA LYS A 217 2.09 -2.66 13.68
C LYS A 217 3.50 -2.20 14.03
N VAL A 218 3.70 -0.89 14.02
CA VAL A 218 4.86 -0.26 14.65
C VAL A 218 4.48 0.12 16.09
N ARG A 219 5.34 -0.22 17.04
CA ARG A 219 5.06 0.01 18.47
C ARG A 219 5.76 1.26 18.97
N ILE A 220 5.08 2.00 19.86
CA ILE A 220 5.70 2.99 20.72
C ILE A 220 5.97 2.29 22.06
N LEU A 221 7.25 2.23 22.48
CA LEU A 221 7.69 1.46 23.63
C LEU A 221 8.64 2.27 24.52
N PRO A 222 8.69 1.99 25.83
CA PRO A 222 9.71 2.61 26.69
C PRO A 222 11.10 2.05 26.39
N TYR A 223 12.17 2.83 26.61
CA TYR A 223 13.57 2.47 26.29
C TYR A 223 14.03 1.12 26.82
N ASN A 224 13.50 0.69 27.97
CA ASN A 224 13.90 -0.55 28.64
C ASN A 224 13.16 -1.79 28.17
N ASP A 225 12.17 -1.65 27.27
CA ASP A 225 11.48 -2.80 26.68
C ASP A 225 12.46 -3.66 25.86
N GLY A 226 12.36 -4.99 26.00
CA GLY A 226 13.23 -5.94 25.31
C GLY A 226 13.14 -5.81 23.79
N ARG A 227 11.95 -5.58 23.25
CA ARG A 227 11.71 -5.40 21.82
C ARG A 227 12.47 -4.20 21.23
N VAL A 228 12.72 -3.15 22.01
CA VAL A 228 13.58 -2.02 21.58
C VAL A 228 15.01 -2.47 21.38
N LYS A 229 15.52 -3.40 22.21
CA LYS A 229 16.88 -3.93 22.09
C LYS A 229 17.00 -4.88 20.89
N ASP A 230 15.96 -5.67 20.63
CA ASP A 230 15.96 -6.71 19.60
C ASP A 230 15.76 -6.12 18.19
N ALA A 231 14.99 -5.03 18.06
CA ALA A 231 14.71 -4.41 16.77
C ALA A 231 15.98 -3.91 16.05
N ASP A 232 16.04 -4.12 14.75
CA ASP A 232 17.14 -3.66 13.89
C ASP A 232 17.07 -2.17 13.57
N TYR A 233 15.86 -1.64 13.47
CA TYR A 233 15.58 -0.25 13.12
C TYR A 233 14.79 0.42 14.24
N ARG A 234 15.40 1.41 14.90
CA ARG A 234 14.83 2.07 16.06
C ARG A 234 14.77 3.57 15.87
N VAL A 235 13.66 4.18 16.27
CA VAL A 235 13.53 5.64 16.38
C VAL A 235 13.43 5.99 17.85
N ILE A 236 14.37 6.76 18.36
CA ILE A 236 14.38 7.24 19.75
C ILE A 236 13.91 8.69 19.76
N ILE A 237 12.85 8.97 20.51
CA ILE A 237 12.24 10.28 20.61
C ILE A 237 12.24 10.73 22.07
N ALA A 238 12.95 11.81 22.35
CA ALA A 238 12.98 12.43 23.67
C ALA A 238 13.45 13.88 23.61
N LYS A 239 13.06 14.68 24.60
CA LYS A 239 13.79 15.91 24.90
C LYS A 239 15.22 15.59 25.27
N TYR A 240 16.13 16.52 25.02
CA TYR A 240 17.56 16.31 25.28
C TYR A 240 17.84 15.83 26.69
N ASP A 241 17.17 16.42 27.70
CA ASP A 241 17.37 16.07 29.11
C ASP A 241 16.93 14.64 29.45
N ASN A 242 15.97 14.08 28.70
CA ASN A 242 15.44 12.74 28.89
C ASN A 242 16.15 11.68 28.06
N LEU A 243 17.11 12.07 27.18
CA LEU A 243 17.88 11.10 26.42
C LEU A 243 18.78 10.24 27.33
N PRO A 244 18.92 8.93 27.02
CA PRO A 244 19.93 8.09 27.65
C PRO A 244 21.34 8.66 27.49
N LYS A 245 22.19 8.54 28.54
CA LYS A 245 23.54 9.13 28.60
C LYS A 245 24.41 8.84 27.40
N ASN A 246 24.36 7.60 26.88
CA ASN A 246 25.13 7.18 25.72
C ASN A 246 24.70 7.89 24.41
N TYR A 247 23.49 8.41 24.35
CA TYR A 247 23.00 9.19 23.20
C TYR A 247 23.21 10.69 23.39
N LYS A 248 23.11 11.21 24.63
CA LYS A 248 23.40 12.65 24.93
C LYS A 248 24.75 13.09 24.40
N SER A 249 25.77 12.25 24.56
CA SER A 249 27.14 12.54 24.11
C SER A 249 27.28 12.74 22.59
N LYS A 250 26.27 12.37 21.81
CA LYS A 250 26.25 12.56 20.36
C LYS A 250 25.79 13.96 19.93
N PHE A 251 25.35 14.80 20.88
CA PHE A 251 24.75 16.09 20.58
C PHE A 251 25.51 17.21 21.32
N SER A 252 25.56 18.39 20.73
CA SER A 252 25.96 19.63 21.35
C SER A 252 24.71 20.45 21.64
N VAL A 253 24.53 20.90 22.88
CA VAL A 253 23.39 21.74 23.31
C VAL A 253 23.27 23.00 22.47
N ASP A 254 24.39 23.62 22.10
CA ASP A 254 24.38 24.84 21.26
C ASP A 254 23.76 24.63 19.90
N LYS A 255 23.91 23.43 19.32
CA LYS A 255 23.30 23.06 18.03
C LYS A 255 21.82 22.80 18.15
N LEU A 256 21.29 22.57 19.35
CA LEU A 256 19.87 22.32 19.62
C LEU A 256 19.09 23.61 19.93
N LYS A 257 19.76 24.77 20.14
CA LYS A 257 19.07 26.04 20.41
C LYS A 257 18.10 26.37 19.26
N ASN A 258 16.80 26.48 19.58
CA ASN A 258 15.70 26.74 18.64
C ASN A 258 15.61 25.75 17.46
N ARG A 259 16.02 24.49 17.66
CA ARG A 259 16.05 23.46 16.60
C ARG A 259 15.73 22.08 17.14
N GLY A 260 14.97 21.34 16.37
CA GLY A 260 14.91 19.89 16.46
C GLY A 260 16.04 19.25 15.65
N TYR A 261 16.45 18.06 16.03
CA TYR A 261 17.59 17.37 15.46
C TYR A 261 17.28 15.90 15.21
N LEU A 262 17.48 15.47 13.98
CA LEU A 262 17.42 14.06 13.57
C LEU A 262 18.85 13.60 13.32
N ARG A 263 19.27 12.52 13.97
CA ARG A 263 20.62 11.94 13.80
C ARG A 263 20.58 10.43 13.74
N LEU A 264 21.11 9.87 12.66
CA LEU A 264 21.31 8.44 12.51
C LEU A 264 22.57 7.99 13.25
N VAL A 265 22.48 6.90 13.99
CA VAL A 265 23.56 6.22 14.69
C VAL A 265 23.52 4.75 14.33
N TYR A 266 24.68 4.20 13.94
CA TYR A 266 24.86 2.78 13.67
C TYR A 266 25.77 2.16 14.74
N SER A 267 25.32 1.13 15.39
CA SER A 267 26.11 0.41 16.40
C SER A 267 25.62 -1.03 16.53
N LYS A 268 26.55 -1.99 16.55
CA LYS A 268 26.28 -3.43 16.76
C LYS A 268 25.17 -3.95 15.83
N ASN A 269 25.29 -3.67 14.53
CA ASN A 269 24.31 -4.04 13.49
C ASN A 269 22.88 -3.50 13.69
N LYS A 270 22.72 -2.45 14.50
CA LYS A 270 21.44 -1.78 14.74
C LYS A 270 21.50 -0.35 14.23
N TYR A 271 20.45 0.05 13.52
CA TYR A 271 20.26 1.42 13.03
C TYR A 271 19.32 2.17 13.97
N THR A 272 19.77 3.28 14.48
CA THR A 272 19.02 4.09 15.45
C THR A 272 18.92 5.52 14.95
N LEU A 273 17.72 5.98 14.66
CA LEU A 273 17.43 7.40 14.43
C LEU A 273 17.08 8.06 15.77
N ILE A 274 17.84 9.05 16.16
CA ILE A 274 17.57 9.82 17.37
C ILE A 274 16.95 11.15 16.96
N ILE A 275 15.79 11.46 17.52
CA ILE A 275 15.07 12.71 17.33
C ILE A 275 15.00 13.41 18.68
N THR A 276 15.57 14.60 18.76
CA THR A 276 15.64 15.36 20.03
C THR A 276 15.58 16.86 19.81
N ALA A 277 15.18 17.58 20.84
CA ALA A 277 15.18 19.04 20.92
C ALA A 277 15.31 19.46 22.38
N LEU A 278 15.55 20.76 22.65
CA LEU A 278 15.51 21.31 23.99
C LEU A 278 14.08 21.60 24.47
N ASP A 279 13.21 21.97 23.54
CA ASP A 279 11.81 22.34 23.79
C ASP A 279 10.83 21.42 23.08
N ASP A 280 9.57 21.45 23.52
CA ASP A 280 8.50 20.59 23.07
C ASP A 280 8.10 20.89 21.62
N GLU A 281 8.07 22.17 21.23
CA GLU A 281 7.66 22.59 19.89
C GLU A 281 8.64 22.07 18.84
N MET A 282 9.93 22.23 19.06
CA MET A 282 10.95 21.77 18.13
C MET A 282 11.04 20.25 18.08
N LEU A 283 10.77 19.55 19.20
CA LEU A 283 10.69 18.09 19.22
C LEU A 283 9.53 17.60 18.34
N GLN A 284 8.33 18.15 18.54
CA GLN A 284 7.16 17.80 17.72
C GLN A 284 7.38 18.16 16.24
N LYS A 285 8.00 19.29 15.95
CA LYS A 285 8.31 19.69 14.59
C LYS A 285 9.32 18.75 13.91
N ALA A 286 10.33 18.28 14.64
CA ALA A 286 11.29 17.30 14.13
C ALA A 286 10.64 15.95 13.83
N THR A 287 9.72 15.50 14.67
CA THR A 287 8.98 14.26 14.43
C THR A 287 7.96 14.38 13.30
N ARG A 288 7.33 15.55 13.12
CA ARG A 288 6.51 15.82 11.93
C ARG A 288 7.33 15.80 10.64
N PHE A 289 8.59 16.25 10.68
CA PHE A 289 9.50 16.10 9.54
C PHE A 289 9.73 14.61 9.21
N MET A 290 10.03 13.78 10.23
CA MET A 290 10.18 12.34 10.04
C MET A 290 8.90 11.67 9.51
N ALA A 291 7.73 12.14 9.94
CA ALA A 291 6.45 11.60 9.51
C ALA A 291 6.12 11.90 8.03
N ASN A 292 6.92 12.71 7.37
CA ASN A 292 6.74 13.02 5.95
C ASN A 292 7.67 12.17 5.09
N THR A 293 7.08 11.25 4.33
CA THR A 293 7.81 10.28 3.48
C THR A 293 8.67 10.99 2.43
N GLU A 294 8.13 12.02 1.77
CA GLU A 294 8.82 12.74 0.71
C GLU A 294 10.06 13.45 1.27
N LEU A 295 9.92 14.19 2.37
CA LEU A 295 11.03 14.89 3.01
C LEU A 295 12.12 13.93 3.51
N MET A 296 11.72 12.80 4.09
CA MET A 296 12.68 11.78 4.55
C MET A 296 13.40 11.10 3.39
N THR A 297 12.68 10.77 2.30
CA THR A 297 13.28 10.10 1.13
C THR A 297 14.16 11.01 0.28
N GLU A 298 14.01 12.33 0.41
CA GLU A 298 14.92 13.31 -0.20
C GLU A 298 16.18 13.57 0.61
N THR A 299 16.21 13.18 1.91
CA THR A 299 17.31 13.51 2.81
C THR A 299 18.46 12.50 2.71
N LYS A 300 19.41 12.77 1.82
CA LYS A 300 20.65 11.97 1.60
C LYS A 300 21.80 12.42 2.54
N LYS A 301 21.51 12.54 3.84
CA LYS A 301 22.47 12.87 4.90
C LYS A 301 22.14 12.07 6.15
N PRO A 302 23.11 11.78 7.03
CA PRO A 302 22.86 11.10 8.31
C PRO A 302 22.25 12.01 9.38
N VAL A 303 22.12 13.30 9.09
CA VAL A 303 21.74 14.34 10.03
C VAL A 303 20.82 15.34 9.36
N LYS A 304 19.77 15.78 10.09
CA LYS A 304 18.91 16.89 9.70
C LYS A 304 18.63 17.79 10.91
N TYR A 305 18.77 19.10 10.70
CA TYR A 305 18.29 20.13 11.63
C TYR A 305 16.94 20.63 11.16
N VAL A 306 16.01 20.79 12.08
CA VAL A 306 14.66 21.28 11.85
C VAL A 306 14.47 22.55 12.68
N SER A 307 14.27 23.68 12.03
CA SER A 307 14.01 24.98 12.64
C SER A 307 12.55 25.39 12.47
N SER A 308 12.15 26.51 13.07
CA SER A 308 10.82 27.09 12.87
C SER A 308 10.48 27.34 11.39
N LYS A 309 11.48 27.60 10.55
CA LYS A 309 11.33 27.83 9.09
C LYS A 309 11.35 26.56 8.26
N THR A 310 11.67 25.40 8.84
CA THR A 310 11.72 24.13 8.08
C THR A 310 10.30 23.67 7.76
N ALA A 311 10.02 23.39 6.49
CA ALA A 311 8.77 22.75 6.10
C ALA A 311 8.74 21.32 6.68
N THR A 312 7.60 20.91 7.23
CA THR A 312 7.37 19.56 7.78
C THR A 312 6.32 18.79 6.99
N TYR A 313 5.71 19.43 6.02
CA TYR A 313 4.79 18.81 5.05
C TYR A 313 5.07 19.39 3.66
N MET A 314 4.89 18.58 2.65
CA MET A 314 4.78 19.05 1.27
C MET A 314 3.32 19.42 1.05
N SER A 315 3.05 20.40 0.18
CA SER A 315 1.69 20.90 -0.06
C SER A 315 0.74 19.73 -0.28
N SER A 316 -0.26 19.60 0.56
CA SER A 316 -1.29 18.58 0.39
C SER A 316 -1.90 18.76 -1.00
N LEU A 317 -2.00 17.67 -1.75
CA LEU A 317 -2.86 17.62 -2.91
C LEU A 317 -4.24 18.12 -2.47
N HIS A 318 -4.59 19.34 -2.87
CA HIS A 318 -5.91 19.87 -2.58
C HIS A 318 -6.92 19.04 -3.38
N TYR A 319 -7.79 18.35 -2.66
CA TYR A 319 -8.84 17.57 -3.30
C TYR A 319 -9.86 18.53 -3.89
N ASP A 320 -9.93 18.59 -5.22
CA ASP A 320 -10.87 19.41 -5.99
C ASP A 320 -12.14 18.63 -6.42
N GLY A 321 -12.32 17.41 -5.93
CA GLY A 321 -13.38 16.50 -6.32
C GLY A 321 -13.10 15.69 -7.58
N SER A 322 -11.94 15.86 -8.20
CA SER A 322 -11.58 15.20 -9.44
C SER A 322 -10.46 14.17 -9.21
N TYR A 323 -10.65 12.96 -9.73
CA TYR A 323 -9.62 11.93 -9.80
C TYR A 323 -9.43 11.49 -11.25
N GLN A 324 -8.18 11.46 -11.68
CA GLN A 324 -7.81 10.87 -12.95
C GLN A 324 -7.84 9.34 -12.83
N LEU A 325 -8.50 8.65 -13.77
CA LEU A 325 -8.63 7.19 -13.71
C LEU A 325 -7.31 6.49 -14.05
N THR A 326 -6.57 7.05 -15.02
CA THR A 326 -5.30 6.49 -15.48
C THR A 326 -4.31 7.58 -15.88
N ASN A 327 -3.02 7.39 -15.58
CA ASN A 327 -1.94 8.29 -15.97
C ASN A 327 -1.28 7.90 -17.30
N GLN A 328 -1.56 6.68 -17.80
CA GLN A 328 -0.92 6.12 -18.99
C GLN A 328 -1.91 5.77 -20.10
N GLY A 329 -3.21 5.86 -19.81
CA GLY A 329 -4.26 5.29 -20.65
C GLY A 329 -4.34 3.76 -20.49
N ALA A 330 -5.39 3.17 -21.07
CA ALA A 330 -5.56 1.73 -21.15
C ALA A 330 -6.15 1.37 -22.52
N THR A 331 -5.58 0.37 -23.18
CA THR A 331 -6.08 -0.14 -24.47
C THR A 331 -6.49 -1.59 -24.32
N LEU A 332 -7.71 -1.88 -24.72
CA LEU A 332 -8.32 -3.20 -24.71
C LEU A 332 -8.49 -3.66 -26.15
N THR A 333 -8.04 -4.85 -26.48
CA THR A 333 -7.97 -5.36 -27.86
C THR A 333 -8.63 -6.73 -27.95
N GLY A 334 -9.44 -6.92 -28.95
CA GLY A 334 -10.19 -8.15 -29.22
C GLY A 334 -11.66 -7.89 -29.46
N SER A 335 -12.37 -8.88 -29.99
CA SER A 335 -13.83 -8.90 -30.09
C SER A 335 -14.44 -9.42 -28.78
N GLY A 336 -15.69 -9.03 -28.50
CA GLY A 336 -16.44 -9.45 -27.32
C GLY A 336 -16.29 -8.49 -26.13
N HIS A 337 -16.41 -9.02 -24.93
CA HIS A 337 -16.39 -8.25 -23.69
C HIS A 337 -14.97 -8.07 -23.17
N HIS A 338 -14.59 -6.81 -22.90
CA HIS A 338 -13.30 -6.43 -22.33
C HIS A 338 -13.52 -5.37 -21.25
N GLU A 339 -12.77 -5.42 -20.15
CA GLU A 339 -12.92 -4.47 -19.06
C GLU A 339 -11.60 -4.05 -18.43
N GLU A 340 -11.58 -2.85 -17.87
CA GLU A 340 -10.47 -2.28 -17.09
C GLU A 340 -11.00 -1.69 -15.80
N THR A 341 -10.31 -1.96 -14.68
CA THR A 341 -10.71 -1.51 -13.34
C THR A 341 -9.71 -0.52 -12.78
N PHE A 342 -10.22 0.60 -12.28
CA PHE A 342 -9.47 1.66 -11.63
C PHE A 342 -9.90 1.79 -10.17
N PHE A 343 -8.97 2.01 -9.26
CA PHE A 343 -9.27 2.20 -7.84
C PHE A 343 -9.16 3.67 -7.46
N VAL A 344 -10.18 4.15 -6.76
CA VAL A 344 -10.30 5.54 -6.29
C VAL A 344 -10.50 5.55 -4.78
N ALA A 345 -9.74 6.42 -4.09
CA ALA A 345 -9.87 6.60 -2.65
C ALA A 345 -10.23 8.05 -2.32
N LEU A 346 -11.37 8.25 -1.68
CA LEU A 346 -11.77 9.53 -1.09
C LEU A 346 -11.08 9.74 0.27
N PRO A 347 -10.96 11.00 0.73
CA PRO A 347 -10.68 11.25 2.13
C PRO A 347 -11.66 10.52 3.05
N ALA A 348 -11.18 9.95 4.15
CA ALA A 348 -11.99 9.11 5.03
C ALA A 348 -13.23 9.80 5.60
N SER A 349 -13.18 11.13 5.78
CA SER A 349 -14.30 11.96 6.25
C SER A 349 -15.32 12.30 5.18
N GLN A 350 -15.13 11.85 3.93
CA GLN A 350 -15.98 12.24 2.81
C GLN A 350 -16.86 11.07 2.33
N SER A 351 -18.04 11.39 1.86
CA SER A 351 -18.92 10.47 1.12
C SER A 351 -19.46 11.16 -0.13
N ASN A 352 -19.90 10.36 -1.10
CA ASN A 352 -20.45 10.93 -2.33
C ASN A 352 -21.77 11.68 -2.07
N SER A 353 -21.96 12.75 -2.83
CA SER A 353 -23.15 13.57 -2.85
C SER A 353 -23.75 13.64 -4.26
N TYR A 354 -24.92 14.27 -4.37
CA TYR A 354 -25.58 14.54 -5.65
C TYR A 354 -24.66 15.22 -6.67
N GLY A 355 -24.69 14.74 -7.91
CA GLY A 355 -23.92 15.32 -9.02
C GLY A 355 -22.54 14.72 -9.21
N SER A 356 -22.20 13.60 -8.52
CA SER A 356 -21.01 12.82 -8.81
C SER A 356 -21.15 12.12 -10.17
N LYS A 357 -20.04 12.03 -10.95
CA LYS A 357 -20.06 11.48 -12.31
C LYS A 357 -18.72 10.96 -12.75
N VAL A 358 -18.73 9.98 -13.64
CA VAL A 358 -17.55 9.50 -14.40
C VAL A 358 -17.59 10.16 -15.79
N LYS A 359 -16.49 10.79 -16.19
CA LYS A 359 -16.27 11.26 -17.55
C LYS A 359 -15.19 10.42 -18.20
N LEU A 360 -15.52 9.74 -19.28
CA LEU A 360 -14.60 8.98 -20.09
C LEU A 360 -14.23 9.74 -21.34
N SER A 361 -12.95 9.78 -21.66
CA SER A 361 -12.41 10.18 -22.96
C SER A 361 -11.91 8.91 -23.64
N LEU A 362 -12.51 8.56 -24.77
CA LEU A 362 -12.34 7.26 -25.42
C LEU A 362 -11.87 7.42 -26.87
N LYS A 363 -11.20 6.37 -27.35
CA LYS A 363 -11.00 6.09 -28.79
C LYS A 363 -11.30 4.64 -29.03
N TYR A 364 -11.79 4.29 -30.21
CA TYR A 364 -12.04 2.90 -30.56
C TYR A 364 -12.00 2.70 -32.08
N SER A 365 -11.86 1.46 -32.48
CA SER A 365 -11.76 1.09 -33.89
C SER A 365 -13.05 1.39 -34.67
N LYS A 366 -12.90 1.78 -35.96
CA LYS A 366 -14.02 2.12 -36.84
C LYS A 366 -14.65 0.89 -37.52
N ASN A 367 -14.06 -0.29 -37.35
CA ASN A 367 -14.52 -1.55 -37.88
C ASN A 367 -15.51 -2.29 -36.97
N LEU A 368 -16.17 -1.56 -36.03
CA LEU A 368 -17.17 -2.11 -35.13
C LEU A 368 -18.57 -2.15 -35.73
N ASN A 369 -19.35 -3.13 -35.33
CA ASN A 369 -20.80 -3.11 -35.45
C ASN A 369 -21.38 -2.18 -34.37
N PHE A 370 -21.61 -0.93 -34.72
CA PHE A 370 -22.09 0.09 -33.79
C PHE A 370 -23.54 -0.12 -33.31
N ASN A 371 -24.26 -1.09 -33.87
CA ASN A 371 -25.58 -1.46 -33.33
C ASN A 371 -25.47 -2.23 -32.02
N ASN A 372 -24.39 -3.01 -31.86
CA ASN A 372 -24.17 -3.93 -30.75
C ASN A 372 -22.95 -3.58 -29.90
N SER A 373 -22.11 -2.62 -30.33
CA SER A 373 -20.93 -2.22 -29.55
C SER A 373 -21.26 -1.09 -28.60
N LEU A 374 -20.85 -1.25 -27.33
CA LEU A 374 -21.18 -0.30 -26.26
C LEU A 374 -20.05 -0.21 -25.22
N ALA A 375 -20.08 0.90 -24.45
CA ALA A 375 -19.26 1.10 -23.27
C ALA A 375 -20.17 1.12 -22.03
N THR A 376 -19.79 0.40 -20.99
CA THR A 376 -20.55 0.30 -19.73
C THR A 376 -19.64 0.68 -18.57
N VAL A 377 -20.16 1.41 -17.60
CA VAL A 377 -19.42 1.77 -16.38
C VAL A 377 -20.07 1.17 -15.16
N TYR A 378 -19.23 0.61 -14.28
CA TYR A 378 -19.62 0.08 -12.98
C TYR A 378 -18.88 0.79 -11.86
N ILE A 379 -19.55 0.97 -10.72
CA ILE A 379 -18.97 1.41 -9.45
C ILE A 379 -19.19 0.30 -8.43
N ASN A 380 -18.12 -0.22 -7.82
CA ASN A 380 -18.21 -1.37 -6.89
C ASN A 380 -19.09 -2.51 -7.45
N ASN A 381 -18.83 -2.92 -8.68
CA ASN A 381 -19.58 -3.94 -9.42
C ASN A 381 -21.07 -3.62 -9.72
N ARG A 382 -21.56 -2.43 -9.43
CA ARG A 382 -22.92 -1.99 -9.77
C ARG A 382 -22.90 -1.15 -11.04
N ASN A 383 -23.64 -1.56 -12.05
CA ASN A 383 -23.81 -0.81 -13.30
C ASN A 383 -24.42 0.57 -13.04
N ILE A 384 -23.80 1.62 -13.57
CA ILE A 384 -24.29 3.00 -13.50
C ILE A 384 -24.76 3.53 -14.86
N GLY A 385 -24.50 2.81 -15.95
CA GLY A 385 -24.98 3.17 -17.27
C GLY A 385 -24.18 2.50 -18.40
N SER A 386 -24.78 2.49 -19.57
CA SER A 386 -24.18 2.02 -20.83
C SER A 386 -24.49 3.00 -21.95
N TYR A 387 -23.50 3.21 -22.84
CA TYR A 387 -23.67 4.03 -24.04
C TYR A 387 -23.25 3.24 -25.29
N LYS A 388 -24.03 3.33 -26.35
CA LYS A 388 -23.64 2.81 -27.65
C LYS A 388 -22.48 3.62 -28.21
N LEU A 389 -21.48 2.90 -28.71
CA LEU A 389 -20.40 3.51 -29.48
C LEU A 389 -20.92 3.97 -30.84
N THR A 390 -20.28 4.98 -31.44
CA THR A 390 -20.69 5.49 -32.74
C THR A 390 -19.49 5.68 -33.67
N LYS A 391 -19.69 5.48 -34.97
CA LYS A 391 -18.60 5.62 -35.94
C LYS A 391 -18.03 7.04 -35.98
N ASN A 392 -18.89 8.04 -35.82
CA ASN A 392 -18.51 9.44 -35.90
C ASN A 392 -17.62 9.89 -34.72
N ASN A 393 -17.79 9.27 -33.56
CA ASN A 393 -17.03 9.63 -32.35
C ASN A 393 -15.80 8.73 -32.14
N ALA A 394 -15.52 7.77 -33.02
CA ALA A 394 -14.49 6.74 -32.79
C ALA A 394 -13.09 7.30 -32.50
N ASP A 395 -12.72 8.45 -33.06
CA ASP A 395 -11.41 9.08 -32.86
C ASP A 395 -11.33 9.93 -31.58
N ASN A 396 -12.48 10.41 -31.05
CA ASN A 396 -12.56 11.21 -29.83
C ASN A 396 -14.00 11.19 -29.30
N ASP A 397 -14.29 10.30 -28.38
CA ASP A 397 -15.60 10.16 -27.76
C ASP A 397 -15.52 10.59 -26.29
N GLU A 398 -16.45 11.44 -25.86
CA GLU A 398 -16.58 11.88 -24.49
C GLU A 398 -17.93 11.45 -23.91
N LEU A 399 -17.88 10.47 -23.02
CA LEU A 399 -19.07 9.93 -22.35
C LEU A 399 -19.13 10.38 -20.90
N THR A 400 -20.34 10.70 -20.44
CA THR A 400 -20.60 11.09 -19.04
C THR A 400 -21.61 10.12 -18.42
N PHE A 401 -21.20 9.47 -17.32
CA PHE A 401 -22.04 8.58 -16.53
C PHE A 401 -22.31 9.21 -15.17
N ASN A 402 -23.57 9.47 -14.85
CA ASN A 402 -23.94 10.01 -13.56
C ASN A 402 -23.99 8.89 -12.51
N ILE A 403 -23.38 9.12 -11.36
CA ILE A 403 -23.43 8.19 -10.22
C ILE A 403 -24.77 8.41 -9.51
N PRO A 404 -25.59 7.35 -9.33
CA PRO A 404 -26.87 7.48 -8.64
C PRO A 404 -26.72 8.05 -7.22
N ASN A 405 -27.58 8.99 -6.84
CA ASN A 405 -27.48 9.70 -5.56
C ASN A 405 -27.61 8.80 -4.32
N ASN A 406 -28.37 7.72 -4.44
CA ASN A 406 -28.58 6.75 -3.38
C ASN A 406 -27.49 5.65 -3.33
N MET A 407 -26.51 5.70 -4.23
CA MET A 407 -25.42 4.75 -4.25
C MET A 407 -24.38 5.13 -3.20
N LYS A 408 -24.23 4.32 -2.16
CA LYS A 408 -23.14 4.43 -1.18
C LYS A 408 -21.88 3.82 -1.77
N ILE A 409 -20.90 4.67 -2.12
CA ILE A 409 -19.65 4.20 -2.74
C ILE A 409 -18.50 4.00 -1.74
N GLY A 410 -18.68 4.41 -0.49
CA GLY A 410 -17.63 4.33 0.53
C GLY A 410 -16.51 5.35 0.32
N SER A 411 -15.42 5.22 1.06
CA SER A 411 -14.21 6.04 0.92
C SER A 411 -13.20 5.43 -0.05
N GLY A 412 -13.21 4.10 -0.25
CA GLY A 412 -12.46 3.40 -1.29
C GLY A 412 -13.42 2.63 -2.18
N PHE A 413 -13.29 2.75 -3.49
CA PHE A 413 -14.17 2.09 -4.44
C PHE A 413 -13.49 1.86 -5.79
N SER A 414 -14.04 0.91 -6.55
CA SER A 414 -13.60 0.64 -7.91
C SER A 414 -14.49 1.33 -8.96
N VAL A 415 -13.87 1.80 -10.03
CA VAL A 415 -14.50 2.24 -11.27
C VAL A 415 -14.09 1.25 -12.35
N ARG A 416 -15.02 0.44 -12.83
CA ARG A 416 -14.76 -0.52 -13.92
C ARG A 416 -15.40 -0.02 -15.20
N VAL A 417 -14.62 0.04 -16.27
CA VAL A 417 -15.05 0.42 -17.61
C VAL A 417 -15.00 -0.82 -18.49
N ALA A 418 -16.15 -1.23 -18.99
CA ALA A 418 -16.29 -2.38 -19.85
C ALA A 418 -16.69 -1.96 -21.27
N PHE A 419 -16.18 -2.68 -22.25
CA PHE A 419 -16.53 -2.56 -23.67
C PHE A 419 -17.02 -3.90 -24.19
N ASP A 420 -18.15 -3.87 -24.88
CA ASP A 420 -18.59 -4.96 -25.74
C ASP A 420 -18.29 -4.56 -27.18
N LEU A 421 -17.29 -5.19 -27.79
CA LEU A 421 -16.77 -4.86 -29.11
C LEU A 421 -17.15 -5.95 -30.12
N GLU A 422 -18.14 -5.68 -30.94
CA GLU A 422 -18.53 -6.58 -32.02
C GLU A 422 -17.93 -6.08 -33.34
N PRO A 423 -17.20 -6.91 -34.11
CA PRO A 423 -16.69 -6.52 -35.43
C PRO A 423 -17.83 -6.35 -36.45
N SER A 424 -17.69 -5.37 -37.36
CA SER A 424 -18.70 -5.10 -38.39
C SER A 424 -18.84 -6.22 -39.45
N GLN A 425 -17.78 -7.00 -39.65
CA GLN A 425 -17.78 -8.17 -40.52
C GLN A 425 -17.01 -9.33 -39.87
N ILE A 426 -17.61 -10.49 -39.81
CA ILE A 426 -16.93 -11.73 -39.44
C ILE A 426 -16.34 -12.30 -40.73
N THR A 427 -15.20 -11.80 -41.18
CA THR A 427 -14.49 -12.37 -42.32
C THR A 427 -13.57 -13.50 -41.87
N LYS A 428 -13.60 -14.62 -42.55
CA LYS A 428 -12.67 -15.75 -42.35
C LYS A 428 -11.25 -15.47 -42.85
N SER A 429 -10.95 -14.23 -43.27
CA SER A 429 -9.62 -13.86 -43.76
C SER A 429 -8.75 -13.31 -42.64
N ASP A 430 -7.49 -13.75 -42.58
CA ASP A 430 -6.44 -13.33 -41.64
C ASP A 430 -6.13 -11.83 -41.66
N ASN A 431 -6.77 -11.03 -42.51
CA ASN A 431 -6.54 -9.58 -42.70
C ASN A 431 -7.61 -8.69 -42.05
N SER A 432 -8.51 -9.21 -41.19
CA SER A 432 -9.46 -8.35 -40.49
C SER A 432 -8.75 -7.64 -39.32
N GLU A 433 -8.78 -6.31 -39.31
CA GLU A 433 -8.27 -5.52 -38.17
C GLU A 433 -8.99 -5.93 -36.88
N THR A 434 -8.22 -6.30 -35.85
CA THR A 434 -8.74 -6.67 -34.55
C THR A 434 -9.43 -5.47 -33.89
N PRO A 435 -10.69 -5.57 -33.43
CA PRO A 435 -11.36 -4.52 -32.70
C PRO A 435 -10.56 -4.07 -31.47
N TRP A 436 -10.62 -2.80 -31.13
CA TRP A 436 -9.99 -2.26 -29.93
C TRP A 436 -10.75 -1.05 -29.40
N ALA A 437 -10.58 -0.77 -28.10
CA ALA A 437 -11.01 0.47 -27.45
C ALA A 437 -9.93 0.95 -26.50
N ALA A 438 -9.77 2.27 -26.39
CA ALA A 438 -8.79 2.91 -25.51
C ALA A 438 -9.47 3.90 -24.57
N ILE A 439 -9.09 3.85 -23.30
CA ILE A 439 -9.43 4.81 -22.26
C ILE A 439 -8.27 5.79 -22.17
N ASN A 440 -8.51 7.06 -22.52
CA ASN A 440 -7.48 8.09 -22.54
C ASN A 440 -7.18 8.62 -21.13
N THR A 441 -6.00 9.22 -20.99
CA THR A 441 -5.52 9.84 -19.73
C THR A 441 -6.42 10.97 -19.21
N ASN A 442 -7.25 11.58 -20.06
CA ASN A 442 -8.22 12.61 -19.66
C ASN A 442 -9.48 12.05 -18.99
N SER A 443 -9.62 10.72 -18.92
CA SER A 443 -10.73 10.09 -18.22
C SER A 443 -10.65 10.34 -16.72
N LYS A 444 -11.75 10.83 -16.13
CA LYS A 444 -11.82 11.29 -14.73
C LYS A 444 -13.10 10.87 -14.06
N ILE A 445 -13.03 10.70 -12.75
CA ILE A 445 -14.23 10.69 -11.91
C ILE A 445 -14.31 12.00 -11.12
N PHE A 446 -15.47 12.59 -11.08
CA PHE A 446 -15.81 13.72 -10.23
C PHE A 446 -16.71 13.23 -9.11
N VAL A 447 -16.22 13.31 -7.88
CA VAL A 447 -17.01 12.97 -6.71
C VAL A 447 -17.33 14.24 -5.95
N LYS A 448 -18.55 14.70 -6.07
CA LYS A 448 -19.10 15.69 -5.15
C LYS A 448 -19.24 15.02 -3.79
N SER A 449 -18.58 15.53 -2.79
CA SER A 449 -18.56 14.93 -1.47
C SER A 449 -19.15 15.84 -0.41
N ILE A 450 -19.67 15.21 0.63
CA ILE A 450 -20.12 15.86 1.87
C ILE A 450 -19.37 15.26 3.04
N GLU A 451 -19.11 16.06 4.07
CA GLU A 451 -18.51 15.57 5.29
C GLU A 451 -19.48 14.68 6.07
N LYS A 452 -18.92 13.59 6.62
CA LYS A 452 -19.63 12.72 7.55
C LYS A 452 -19.52 13.29 8.95
N ASN A 453 -20.55 13.99 9.42
CA ASN A 453 -20.54 14.64 10.72
C ASN A 453 -21.21 13.83 11.84
N ASP A 454 -21.93 12.77 11.49
CA ASP A 454 -22.65 11.94 12.47
C ASP A 454 -21.66 11.06 13.28
N ILE A 455 -21.87 11.02 14.59
CA ILE A 455 -21.09 10.19 15.52
C ILE A 455 -21.62 8.75 15.47
N LEU A 456 -21.30 8.04 14.40
CA LEU A 456 -21.66 6.64 14.16
C LEU A 456 -20.41 5.78 13.94
N PHE A 457 -20.42 4.54 14.43
CA PHE A 457 -19.33 3.58 14.15
C PHE A 457 -19.11 3.37 12.65
N SER A 458 -20.19 3.40 11.85
CA SER A 458 -20.11 3.30 10.39
C SER A 458 -19.36 4.47 9.72
N ASN A 459 -19.16 5.57 10.43
CA ASN A 459 -18.42 6.73 9.96
C ASN A 459 -16.96 6.76 10.43
N TYR A 460 -16.50 5.68 11.12
CA TYR A 460 -15.08 5.52 11.43
C TYR A 460 -14.25 5.60 10.14
N PRO A 461 -13.10 6.29 10.09
CA PRO A 461 -12.46 7.04 11.19
C PRO A 461 -12.75 8.56 11.18
N SER A 462 -13.86 9.02 10.58
CA SER A 462 -14.14 10.46 10.32
C SER A 462 -14.12 11.35 11.57
N LEU A 463 -14.38 10.79 12.76
CA LEU A 463 -14.24 11.53 14.03
C LEU A 463 -12.79 11.93 14.31
N PHE A 464 -11.85 11.04 14.01
CA PHE A 464 -10.44 11.21 14.35
C PHE A 464 -9.63 11.81 13.19
N ILE A 465 -10.10 11.60 11.95
CA ILE A 465 -9.41 12.02 10.72
C ILE A 465 -10.36 12.88 9.88
N ARG A 466 -9.98 14.12 9.63
CA ARG A 466 -10.64 15.03 8.68
C ARG A 466 -9.61 15.61 7.73
N ASN A 467 -9.97 15.79 6.48
CA ASN A 467 -9.06 16.32 5.45
C ASN A 467 -7.69 15.59 5.40
N ASN A 468 -7.71 14.27 5.57
CA ASN A 468 -6.51 13.41 5.60
C ASN A 468 -5.52 13.71 6.75
N THR A 469 -5.94 14.40 7.80
CA THR A 469 -5.12 14.70 8.99
C THR A 469 -5.91 14.43 10.27
N TYR A 470 -5.23 14.38 11.41
CA TYR A 470 -5.90 14.27 12.70
C TYR A 470 -6.73 15.51 13.00
N SER A 471 -7.95 15.31 13.47
CA SER A 471 -8.85 16.39 13.85
C SER A 471 -8.75 16.61 15.37
N ASN A 472 -7.90 17.53 15.84
CA ASN A 472 -7.74 17.91 17.24
C ASN A 472 -8.01 16.77 18.22
N LEU A 473 -7.02 15.90 18.45
CA LEU A 473 -7.14 14.77 19.37
C LEU A 473 -6.62 15.14 20.75
N ALA A 474 -7.44 14.95 21.78
CA ALA A 474 -7.05 15.00 23.17
C ALA A 474 -6.97 13.56 23.71
N VAL A 475 -5.78 13.11 24.09
CA VAL A 475 -5.54 11.77 24.61
C VAL A 475 -5.31 11.84 26.12
N VAL A 476 -6.28 11.37 26.89
CA VAL A 476 -6.15 11.28 28.35
C VAL A 476 -5.49 9.96 28.70
N LYS A 477 -4.40 10.00 29.46
CA LYS A 477 -3.58 8.83 29.81
C LYS A 477 -3.35 8.73 31.33
N PRO A 478 -3.01 7.55 31.85
CA PRO A 478 -2.57 7.42 33.23
C PRO A 478 -1.32 8.27 33.50
N ARG A 479 -1.19 8.80 34.71
CA ARG A 479 0.02 9.52 35.15
C ARG A 479 1.30 8.69 35.00
N LYS A 480 1.20 7.39 35.27
CA LYS A 480 2.27 6.41 35.04
C LYS A 480 1.77 5.39 34.03
N MET A 481 2.39 5.36 32.88
CA MET A 481 2.07 4.41 31.82
C MET A 481 2.70 3.04 32.11
N THR A 482 1.93 2.00 31.93
CA THR A 482 2.35 0.59 31.95
C THR A 482 2.66 0.09 30.54
N THR A 483 3.21 -1.11 30.41
CA THR A 483 3.41 -1.75 29.10
C THR A 483 2.08 -1.90 28.33
N ASN A 484 0.99 -2.19 29.04
CA ASN A 484 -0.34 -2.33 28.40
C ASN A 484 -0.84 -0.98 27.85
N ASP A 485 -0.56 0.13 28.55
CA ASP A 485 -0.94 1.46 28.04
C ASP A 485 -0.17 1.82 26.76
N PHE A 486 1.11 1.47 26.66
CA PHE A 486 1.89 1.63 25.44
C PHE A 486 1.38 0.73 24.30
N GLU A 487 0.97 -0.51 24.59
CA GLU A 487 0.35 -1.38 23.59
C GLU A 487 -1.00 -0.83 23.12
N ALA A 488 -1.86 -0.38 24.03
CA ALA A 488 -3.14 0.24 23.68
C ALA A 488 -2.94 1.50 22.82
N LEU A 489 -2.01 2.38 23.22
CA LEU A 489 -1.63 3.55 22.45
C LEU A 489 -1.18 3.18 21.03
N SER A 490 -0.27 2.21 20.93
CA SER A 490 0.25 1.75 19.65
C SER A 490 -0.87 1.19 18.77
N ASN A 491 -1.75 0.36 19.31
CA ASN A 491 -2.86 -0.24 18.57
C ASN A 491 -3.81 0.83 18.04
N ILE A 492 -4.24 1.79 18.87
CA ILE A 492 -5.15 2.86 18.49
C ILE A 492 -4.55 3.70 17.35
N PHE A 493 -3.29 4.13 17.50
CA PHE A 493 -2.69 5.02 16.50
C PHE A 493 -2.19 4.29 15.24
N ASN A 494 -1.95 2.99 15.27
CA ASN A 494 -1.82 2.20 14.05
C ASN A 494 -3.16 2.13 13.30
N LEU A 495 -4.29 1.86 13.98
CA LEU A 495 -5.62 1.80 13.37
C LEU A 495 -6.06 3.14 12.75
N ILE A 496 -5.86 4.25 13.46
CA ILE A 496 -6.29 5.57 12.99
C ILE A 496 -5.30 6.10 11.95
N GLY A 497 -4.00 5.85 12.15
CA GLY A 497 -2.91 6.45 11.39
C GLY A 497 -2.88 6.06 9.92
N ILE A 498 -3.40 4.90 9.54
CA ILE A 498 -3.49 4.49 8.12
C ILE A 498 -4.30 5.47 7.27
N TYR A 499 -5.21 6.21 7.88
CA TYR A 499 -6.06 7.21 7.20
C TYR A 499 -5.45 8.62 7.21
N ALA A 500 -4.42 8.88 8.02
CA ALA A 500 -3.75 10.18 8.11
C ALA A 500 -2.69 10.31 7.01
N LYS A 501 -3.06 10.89 5.88
CA LYS A 501 -2.13 11.10 4.74
C LYS A 501 -1.22 12.33 4.93
N ASN A 502 -1.50 13.13 5.94
CA ASN A 502 -0.72 14.33 6.25
C ASN A 502 -0.59 14.46 7.79
N ASN A 503 0.45 15.12 8.22
CA ASN A 503 0.87 15.22 9.62
C ASN A 503 0.61 16.59 10.24
N THR A 504 -0.29 17.40 9.70
CA THR A 504 -0.56 18.77 10.17
C THR A 504 -1.54 18.86 11.33
N GLY A 505 -2.29 17.80 11.60
CA GLY A 505 -3.28 17.75 12.66
C GLY A 505 -2.70 17.89 14.07
N LYS A 506 -3.55 18.08 15.06
CA LYS A 506 -3.17 18.27 16.45
C LYS A 506 -3.46 17.02 17.27
N ILE A 507 -2.47 16.56 18.04
CA ILE A 507 -2.57 15.46 19.00
C ILE A 507 -1.92 15.94 20.29
N GLU A 508 -2.69 16.02 21.35
CA GLU A 508 -2.22 16.42 22.67
C GLU A 508 -2.53 15.35 23.71
N PHE A 509 -1.57 15.13 24.61
CA PHE A 509 -1.71 14.17 25.70
C PHE A 509 -1.95 14.91 27.01
N TYR A 510 -2.74 14.31 27.90
CA TYR A 510 -3.12 14.85 29.18
C TYR A 510 -3.03 13.74 30.23
N SER A 511 -2.40 14.03 31.37
CA SER A 511 -2.34 13.14 32.54
C SER A 511 -3.46 13.39 33.55
N GLN A 512 -4.38 14.31 33.22
CA GLN A 512 -5.58 14.68 33.97
C GLN A 512 -6.67 15.01 32.95
N GLN A 513 -7.91 15.16 33.41
CA GLN A 513 -9.00 15.62 32.54
C GLN A 513 -8.66 17.00 31.96
N PRO A 514 -8.72 17.19 30.65
CA PRO A 514 -8.58 18.50 30.01
C PRO A 514 -9.67 19.45 30.49
N ASP A 515 -9.44 20.75 30.32
CA ASP A 515 -10.43 21.77 30.57
C ASP A 515 -11.63 21.69 29.60
N ASP A 516 -12.72 22.37 29.97
CA ASP A 516 -13.98 22.34 29.18
C ASP A 516 -13.80 22.90 27.76
N GLU A 517 -12.88 23.86 27.56
CA GLU A 517 -12.61 24.42 26.25
C GLU A 517 -11.94 23.39 25.34
N THR A 518 -10.94 22.70 25.86
CA THR A 518 -10.27 21.57 25.16
C THR A 518 -11.25 20.46 24.85
N LEU A 519 -12.09 20.07 25.81
CA LEU A 519 -13.10 19.01 25.61
C LEU A 519 -14.12 19.38 24.54
N LYS A 520 -14.55 20.64 24.45
CA LYS A 520 -15.48 21.11 23.40
C LYS A 520 -14.86 21.13 21.99
N ASN A 521 -13.56 21.35 21.91
CA ASN A 521 -12.85 21.56 20.64
C ASN A 521 -12.04 20.34 20.16
N SER A 522 -12.09 19.22 20.89
CA SER A 522 -11.27 18.03 20.60
C SER A 522 -12.12 16.75 20.58
N ASN A 523 -11.66 15.77 19.82
CA ASN A 523 -12.12 14.40 19.96
C ASN A 523 -11.25 13.70 21.02
N VAL A 524 -11.89 13.10 22.01
CA VAL A 524 -11.22 12.58 23.21
C VAL A 524 -11.00 11.07 23.09
N ILE A 525 -9.78 10.64 23.37
CA ILE A 525 -9.39 9.23 23.53
C ILE A 525 -8.91 9.06 24.97
N VAL A 526 -9.49 8.11 25.70
CA VAL A 526 -9.10 7.81 27.07
C VAL A 526 -8.39 6.45 27.11
N LEU A 527 -7.14 6.47 27.55
CA LEU A 527 -6.36 5.28 27.88
C LEU A 527 -6.50 5.01 29.39
N GLY A 528 -7.11 3.91 29.75
CA GLY A 528 -7.30 3.55 31.16
C GLY A 528 -7.93 2.18 31.30
N THR A 529 -7.77 1.59 32.49
CA THR A 529 -8.51 0.40 32.86
C THR A 529 -9.87 0.81 33.41
N PRO A 530 -10.96 0.05 33.14
CA PRO A 530 -12.21 0.24 33.87
C PRO A 530 -11.94 0.14 35.38
N SER A 531 -12.37 1.13 36.14
CA SER A 531 -12.32 1.13 37.61
C SER A 531 -13.41 0.25 38.16
#